data_c973d2223acd75c736641495e35ac6bc
#
_entry.id   c973d2223acd75c736641495e35ac6bc
#
_cell.length_a   1.000
_cell.length_b   1.000
_cell.length_c   1.000
_cell.angle_alpha   90.00
_cell.angle_beta   90.00
_cell.angle_gamma   90.00
#
_symmetry.space_group_name_H-M   'P 1'
#
loop_
_entity.id
_entity.type
_entity.pdbx_description
1 polymer ?
#
loop_
_entity_poly.entity_id
_entity_poly.type
_entity_poly.pdbx_seq_one_letter_code
_entity_poly.pdbx_strand_id
1 'polypeptide(L)'
;MDEAPNQGLNVKIDDEELKGRYSNLLRITHTREEFILDFINLVPPQGIVTSRIVTSPGHLKRIIRALAANLERYEQLFGVIQEAPDPAGDGSVH
;
A
#
# COMPACT_ATOMS: atom_id res chain seq x y z
N MET A 1 10.77 10.76 10.03
CA MET A 1 10.94 10.35 8.94
C MET A 1 12.19 10.58 8.38
N ASP A 2 12.72 10.02 7.55
CA ASP A 2 13.90 10.12 7.16
C ASP A 2 13.92 10.64 5.88
N GLU A 3 14.13 11.70 5.65
CA GLU A 3 14.07 12.26 4.50
C GLU A 3 15.32 12.44 3.83
N ALA A 4 16.31 11.84 4.21
CA ALA A 4 17.61 12.07 3.63
C ALA A 4 17.63 11.93 2.13
N PRO A 5 17.03 10.93 1.53
CA PRO A 5 17.09 10.86 0.08
C PRO A 5 16.27 11.93 -0.60
N ASN A 6 15.41 12.60 0.14
CA ASN A 6 14.57 13.61 -0.43
C ASN A 6 15.04 15.02 -0.07
N GLN A 7 16.23 15.12 0.46
CA GLN A 7 16.71 16.41 0.86
C GLN A 7 16.79 17.33 -0.34
N GLY A 8 16.26 18.51 -0.25
CA GLY A 8 16.23 19.45 -1.35
C GLY A 8 15.07 19.30 -2.27
N LEU A 9 14.26 18.29 -2.08
CA LEU A 9 13.09 18.10 -2.93
C LEU A 9 11.86 18.69 -2.29
N ASN A 10 10.94 19.16 -3.14
CA ASN A 10 9.67 19.65 -2.68
C ASN A 10 8.63 18.63 -3.01
N VAL A 11 7.98 18.08 -2.02
CA VAL A 11 6.89 17.11 -2.22
C VAL A 11 5.62 17.78 -1.75
N LYS A 12 4.66 17.88 -2.66
CA LYS A 12 3.38 18.51 -2.35
C LYS A 12 2.28 17.49 -2.27
N ILE A 13 1.24 17.81 -1.54
CA ILE A 13 0.08 16.96 -1.48
C ILE A 13 -1.14 17.83 -1.73
N ASP A 14 -2.02 17.36 -2.63
CA ASP A 14 -3.25 18.08 -2.93
C ASP A 14 -4.23 17.94 -1.78
N ASP A 15 -5.07 18.95 -1.61
CA ASP A 15 -6.03 18.95 -0.51
C ASP A 15 -6.89 17.69 -0.50
N GLU A 16 -7.26 17.21 -1.68
CA GLU A 16 -8.07 16.01 -1.76
C GLU A 16 -7.40 14.79 -1.20
N GLU A 17 -6.07 14.75 -1.25
CA GLU A 17 -5.34 13.59 -0.79
C GLU A 17 -5.03 13.62 0.70
N LEU A 18 -5.25 14.77 1.34
CA LEU A 18 -4.91 14.88 2.75
C LEU A 18 -5.71 13.94 3.63
N LYS A 19 -6.95 13.66 3.26
CA LYS A 19 -7.79 12.76 4.04
C LYS A 19 -7.39 11.31 3.87
N GLY A 20 -6.71 11.00 2.79
CA GLY A 20 -6.37 9.63 2.46
C GLY A 20 -7.57 8.86 1.93
N ARG A 21 -7.33 7.62 1.59
CA ARG A 21 -8.35 6.73 1.08
C ARG A 21 -8.24 5.41 1.79
N TYR A 22 -9.37 4.87 2.21
CA TYR A 22 -9.37 3.62 2.95
C TYR A 22 -9.25 2.44 1.99
N SER A 23 -8.49 1.45 2.38
CA SER A 23 -8.35 0.23 1.60
C SER A 23 -8.25 -0.95 2.54
N ASN A 24 -8.96 -2.02 2.21
CA ASN A 24 -8.86 -3.25 2.96
C ASN A 24 -8.54 -4.45 2.08
N LEU A 25 -8.24 -4.20 0.80
CA LEU A 25 -7.87 -5.28 -0.10
C LEU A 25 -6.89 -4.73 -1.12
N LEU A 26 -5.89 -5.50 -1.46
CA LEU A 26 -4.91 -5.10 -2.47
C LEU A 26 -4.90 -6.15 -3.57
N ARG A 27 -5.07 -5.71 -4.80
CA ARG A 27 -4.96 -6.59 -5.95
C ARG A 27 -3.80 -6.12 -6.80
N ILE A 28 -2.91 -7.02 -7.15
CA ILE A 28 -1.72 -6.68 -7.89
C ILE A 28 -1.71 -7.43 -9.21
N THR A 29 -1.47 -6.69 -10.28
CA THR A 29 -1.25 -7.30 -11.59
C THR A 29 0.04 -6.72 -12.13
N HIS A 30 0.61 -7.39 -13.14
CA HIS A 30 1.85 -6.87 -13.68
C HIS A 30 2.07 -7.34 -15.09
N THR A 31 2.87 -6.57 -15.80
CA THR A 31 3.46 -6.97 -17.05
C THR A 31 4.96 -7.06 -16.80
N ARG A 32 5.71 -7.21 -17.87
CA ARG A 32 7.17 -7.22 -17.72
C ARG A 32 7.69 -5.86 -17.29
N GLU A 33 7.02 -4.79 -17.70
CA GLU A 33 7.52 -3.44 -17.46
C GLU A 33 6.94 -2.77 -16.23
N GLU A 34 5.78 -3.20 -15.75
CA GLU A 34 5.07 -2.45 -14.72
C GLU A 34 4.37 -3.34 -13.75
N PHE A 35 4.21 -2.84 -12.52
CA PHE A 35 3.29 -3.41 -11.56
C PHE A 35 2.15 -2.42 -11.34
N ILE A 36 0.95 -2.95 -11.24
CA ILE A 36 -0.24 -2.16 -11.00
C ILE A 36 -0.82 -2.60 -9.67
N LEU A 37 -0.86 -1.67 -8.73
CA LEU A 37 -1.38 -1.96 -7.41
C LEU A 37 -2.72 -1.27 -7.25
N ASP A 38 -3.76 -2.06 -7.12
CA ASP A 38 -5.11 -1.53 -6.94
C ASP A 38 -5.50 -1.67 -5.49
N PHE A 39 -5.63 -0.54 -4.82
CA PHE A 39 -6.07 -0.50 -3.45
C PHE A 39 -7.58 -0.40 -3.47
N ILE A 40 -8.25 -1.36 -2.84
CA ILE A 40 -9.68 -1.55 -2.98
C ILE A 40 -10.34 -1.42 -1.62
N ASN A 41 -11.49 -0.76 -1.60
CA ASN A 41 -12.34 -0.78 -0.44
C ASN A 41 -13.46 -1.76 -0.74
N LEU A 42 -13.44 -2.90 -0.07
CA LEU A 42 -14.38 -3.96 -0.31
C LEU A 42 -15.36 -4.07 0.83
N VAL A 43 -16.65 -3.94 0.50
CA VAL A 43 -17.74 -4.25 1.41
C VAL A 43 -18.62 -5.21 0.62
N PRO A 44 -18.50 -6.50 0.88
CA PRO A 44 -19.18 -7.49 0.03
C PRO A 44 -20.66 -7.21 -0.14
N PRO A 45 -21.16 -7.41 -1.33
CA PRO A 45 -20.50 -8.00 -2.50
C PRO A 45 -19.83 -6.99 -3.42
N GLN A 46 -19.68 -5.76 -2.97
CA GLN A 46 -19.17 -4.69 -3.83
C GLN A 46 -17.77 -4.26 -3.44
N GLY A 47 -16.93 -4.05 -4.44
CA GLY A 47 -15.59 -3.52 -4.22
C GLY A 47 -15.35 -2.36 -5.15
N ILE A 48 -14.67 -1.34 -4.65
CA ILE A 48 -14.33 -0.17 -5.43
C ILE A 48 -12.83 0.07 -5.32
N VAL A 49 -12.18 0.26 -6.46
CA VAL A 49 -10.78 0.64 -6.46
C VAL A 49 -10.70 2.09 -6.02
N THR A 50 -10.10 2.33 -4.88
CA THR A 50 -9.97 3.68 -4.36
C THR A 50 -8.72 4.36 -4.87
N SER A 51 -7.71 3.59 -5.25
CA SER A 51 -6.49 4.18 -5.78
C SER A 51 -5.74 3.13 -6.58
N ARG A 52 -5.25 3.54 -7.74
CA ARG A 52 -4.42 2.65 -8.57
C ARG A 52 -3.06 3.29 -8.68
N ILE A 53 -2.03 2.53 -8.36
CA ILE A 53 -0.65 2.99 -8.45
C ILE A 53 0.08 2.11 -9.46
N VAL A 54 0.73 2.75 -10.40
CA VAL A 54 1.54 2.03 -11.38
C VAL A 54 2.99 2.33 -11.08
N THR A 55 3.81 1.31 -11.01
CA THR A 55 5.20 1.52 -10.67
C THR A 55 6.09 0.53 -11.41
N SER A 56 7.39 0.79 -11.40
CA SER A 56 8.34 -0.09 -12.07
C SER A 56 8.67 -1.29 -11.19
N PRO A 57 9.14 -2.39 -11.80
CA PRO A 57 9.54 -3.54 -10.99
C PRO A 57 10.63 -3.21 -10.00
N GLY A 58 11.59 -2.37 -10.40
CA GLY A 58 12.67 -2.00 -9.48
C GLY A 58 12.17 -1.22 -8.29
N HIS A 59 11.23 -0.30 -8.53
CA HIS A 59 10.70 0.47 -7.40
C HIS A 59 9.79 -0.39 -6.54
N LEU A 60 9.12 -1.39 -7.11
CA LEU A 60 8.32 -2.28 -6.28
C LEU A 60 9.16 -2.95 -5.21
N LYS A 61 10.38 -3.36 -5.55
CA LYS A 61 11.25 -3.95 -4.53
C LYS A 61 11.54 -2.97 -3.41
N ARG A 62 11.70 -1.70 -3.74
CA ARG A 62 11.93 -0.65 -2.73
C ARG A 62 10.69 -0.42 -1.88
N ILE A 63 9.51 -0.49 -2.50
CA ILE A 63 8.26 -0.35 -1.75
C ILE A 63 8.15 -1.47 -0.72
N ILE A 64 8.40 -2.70 -1.15
CA ILE A 64 8.30 -3.84 -0.25
C ILE A 64 9.27 -3.68 0.92
N ARG A 65 10.49 -3.26 0.62
CA ARG A 65 11.48 -3.09 1.68
C ARG A 65 11.07 -1.99 2.66
N ALA A 66 10.53 -0.88 2.14
CA ALA A 66 10.11 0.22 3.00
C ALA A 66 8.95 -0.19 3.89
N LEU A 67 8.00 -0.94 3.33
CA LEU A 67 6.87 -1.42 4.12
C LEU A 67 7.34 -2.37 5.20
N ALA A 68 8.21 -3.30 4.87
CA ALA A 68 8.71 -4.27 5.84
C ALA A 68 9.46 -3.59 6.97
N ALA A 69 10.29 -2.60 6.64
CA ALA A 69 11.05 -1.89 7.66
C ALA A 69 10.14 -1.11 8.60
N ASN A 70 9.10 -0.51 8.06
CA ASN A 70 8.18 0.25 8.90
C ASN A 70 7.33 -0.66 9.76
N LEU A 71 6.90 -1.79 9.22
CA LEU A 71 6.15 -2.76 10.01
C LEU A 71 7.00 -3.27 11.17
N GLU A 72 8.26 -3.55 10.91
CA GLU A 72 9.14 -4.04 11.95
C GLU A 72 9.28 -3.01 13.08
N ARG A 73 9.46 -1.73 12.72
CA ARG A 73 9.57 -0.69 13.73
C ARG A 73 8.30 -0.56 14.55
N TYR A 74 7.16 -0.66 13.89
CA TYR A 74 5.89 -0.59 14.61
C TYR A 74 5.80 -1.73 15.64
N GLU A 75 6.14 -2.94 15.19
CA GLU A 75 5.99 -4.10 16.07
C GLU A 75 6.97 -4.07 17.23
N GLN A 76 8.13 -3.47 17.03
CA GLN A 76 9.06 -3.31 18.13
C GLN A 76 8.54 -2.34 19.19
N LEU A 77 7.78 -1.35 18.77
CA LEU A 77 7.27 -0.36 19.71
C LEU A 77 5.96 -0.78 20.35
N PHE A 78 5.11 -1.46 19.63
CA PHE A 78 3.75 -1.70 20.07
C PHE A 78 3.35 -3.17 20.14
N GLY A 79 4.22 -4.05 19.73
CA GLY A 79 3.92 -5.49 19.75
C GLY A 79 3.50 -6.00 18.38
N VAL A 80 3.45 -7.30 18.29
CA VAL A 80 3.16 -7.97 17.02
C VAL A 80 1.72 -7.70 16.60
N ILE A 81 1.55 -7.36 15.32
CA ILE A 81 0.22 -7.13 14.77
C ILE A 81 -0.38 -8.47 14.38
N GLN A 82 -1.63 -8.67 14.76
CA GLN A 82 -2.36 -9.81 14.28
C GLN A 82 -2.97 -9.46 12.94
N GLU A 83 -2.74 -10.29 11.95
CA GLU A 83 -3.21 -10.00 10.61
C GLU A 83 -4.74 -9.96 10.58
N ALA A 84 -5.29 -8.96 9.88
CA ALA A 84 -6.72 -8.82 9.77
C ALA A 84 -7.30 -9.94 8.91
N PRO A 85 -8.54 -10.33 9.15
CA PRO A 85 -9.16 -11.34 8.29
C PRO A 85 -9.36 -10.80 6.88
N ASP A 86 -9.38 -11.70 5.92
CA ASP A 86 -9.55 -11.34 4.54
C ASP A 86 -10.95 -10.79 4.32
N PRO A 87 -11.10 -9.58 3.79
CA PRO A 87 -12.43 -9.00 3.63
C PRO A 87 -13.28 -9.72 2.59
N ALA A 88 -12.69 -10.53 1.73
CA ALA A 88 -13.43 -11.31 0.75
C ALA A 88 -13.91 -12.63 1.31
N GLY A 89 -13.51 -12.96 2.53
CA GLY A 89 -13.98 -14.16 3.21
C GLY A 89 -13.01 -15.31 3.15
N ASP A 90 -12.80 -15.92 2.03
CA ASP A 90 -11.98 -17.11 1.98
C ASP A 90 -10.61 -16.89 1.41
N GLY A 91 -10.20 -15.68 1.27
CA GLY A 91 -8.82 -15.43 0.90
C GLY A 91 -8.47 -15.69 -0.52
N SER A 92 -9.41 -15.70 -1.37
CA SER A 92 -9.11 -16.06 -2.73
C SER A 92 -8.60 -14.93 -3.59
N VAL A 93 -8.57 -13.72 -3.12
CA VAL A 93 -8.17 -12.59 -3.94
C VAL A 93 -7.04 -11.85 -3.30
N HIS A 94 -5.96 -11.72 -3.97
CA HIS A 94 -4.86 -10.97 -3.43
C HIS A 94 -4.02 -10.35 -4.51
#